data_6347b26b5675afe963a1842fec87805c
#
_entry.id   6347b26b5675afe963a1842fec87805c
#
_cell.length_a   1.000
_cell.length_b   1.000
_cell.length_c   1.000
_cell.angle_alpha   90.00
_cell.angle_beta   90.00
_cell.angle_gamma   90.00
#
_symmetry.space_group_name_H-M   'P 1'
#
loop_
_entity.id
_entity.type
_entity.pdbx_description
1 polymer ?
#
loop_
_entity_poly.entity_id
_entity_poly.type
_entity_poly.pdbx_seq_one_letter_code
_entity_poly.pdbx_strand_id
1 'polypeptide(L)'
;MMLEDLILDVVQHIEIKAAPDKVFPIMLEHFGKRNTRPDGTPLQLLLEVKPGGRWYRDRGNGIGHLWGFVQVIKPPSLLELSGPMFMSYPANNHIEVKIDEISGGSKITLRHRALGMIDPEHRNSVTTGWQHMLSGIKEDCE
;
A
#
# COMPACT_ATOMS: atom_id res chain seq x y z
N MET A 1 -20.96 8.17 -18.05
CA MET A 1 -20.01 7.96 -16.94
C MET A 1 -20.27 9.01 -15.87
N MET A 2 -20.57 8.58 -14.68
CA MET A 2 -20.81 9.48 -13.54
C MET A 2 -19.48 9.82 -12.86
N LEU A 3 -19.45 10.96 -12.14
CA LEU A 3 -18.24 11.37 -11.41
C LEU A 3 -17.78 10.29 -10.43
N GLU A 4 -18.70 9.61 -9.77
CA GLU A 4 -18.39 8.54 -8.82
C GLU A 4 -17.66 7.35 -9.45
N ASP A 5 -17.83 7.14 -10.77
CA ASP A 5 -17.11 6.09 -11.49
C ASP A 5 -15.63 6.43 -11.68
N LEU A 6 -15.26 7.71 -11.51
CA LEU A 6 -13.91 8.20 -11.66
C LEU A 6 -13.17 8.29 -10.32
N ILE A 7 -13.84 7.96 -9.21
CA ILE A 7 -13.28 8.10 -7.87
C ILE A 7 -13.30 6.76 -7.15
N LEU A 8 -12.16 6.43 -6.54
CA LEU A 8 -12.02 5.32 -5.62
C LEU A 8 -11.62 5.88 -4.25
N ASP A 9 -12.27 5.45 -3.19
CA ASP A 9 -11.92 5.84 -1.83
C ASP A 9 -12.16 4.66 -0.90
N VAL A 10 -11.06 4.06 -0.43
CA VAL A 10 -11.09 2.89 0.45
C VAL A 10 -10.34 3.24 1.72
N VAL A 11 -10.97 3.00 2.87
CA VAL A 11 -10.35 3.17 4.18
C VAL A 11 -10.42 1.86 4.92
N GLN A 12 -9.28 1.42 5.47
CA GLN A 12 -9.21 0.23 6.30
C GLN A 12 -8.29 0.49 7.47
N HIS A 13 -8.50 -0.24 8.56
CA HIS A 13 -7.61 -0.15 9.71
C HIS A 13 -7.48 -1.51 10.38
N ILE A 14 -6.40 -1.66 11.15
CA ILE A 14 -6.11 -2.87 11.90
C ILE A 14 -5.35 -2.48 13.17
N GLU A 15 -5.62 -3.19 14.26
CA GLU A 15 -4.88 -3.03 15.50
C GLU A 15 -3.86 -4.15 15.63
N ILE A 16 -2.65 -3.80 16.05
CA ILE A 16 -1.52 -4.73 16.14
C ILE A 16 -0.91 -4.60 17.53
N LYS A 17 -0.62 -5.73 18.15
CA LYS A 17 -0.01 -5.80 19.50
C LYS A 17 1.49 -5.64 19.42
N ALA A 18 1.94 -4.51 18.86
CA ALA A 18 3.33 -4.13 18.76
C ALA A 18 3.43 -2.62 18.67
N ALA A 19 4.54 -2.05 19.15
CA ALA A 19 4.76 -0.61 19.12
C ALA A 19 4.97 -0.10 17.68
N PRO A 20 4.67 1.17 17.39
CA PRO A 20 4.89 1.75 16.06
C PRO A 20 6.31 1.58 15.53
N ASP A 21 7.32 1.65 16.39
CA ASP A 21 8.72 1.47 15.99
C ASP A 21 9.00 0.08 15.42
N LYS A 22 8.27 -0.93 15.84
CA LYS A 22 8.36 -2.28 15.30
C LYS A 22 7.50 -2.44 14.05
N VAL A 23 6.31 -1.87 14.06
CA VAL A 23 5.32 -2.02 12.99
C VAL A 23 5.77 -1.34 11.71
N PHE A 24 6.31 -0.13 11.80
CA PHE A 24 6.65 0.68 10.62
C PHE A 24 7.66 -0.02 9.68
N PRO A 25 8.81 -0.52 10.15
CA PRO A 25 9.74 -1.22 9.26
C PRO A 25 9.14 -2.47 8.63
N ILE A 26 8.34 -3.22 9.37
CA ILE A 26 7.67 -4.42 8.85
C ILE A 26 6.64 -4.05 7.79
N MET A 27 5.90 -2.98 8.02
CA MET A 27 4.97 -2.44 7.02
C MET A 27 5.71 -2.09 5.71
N LEU A 28 6.86 -1.42 5.80
CA LEU A 28 7.65 -1.08 4.61
C LEU A 28 8.03 -2.32 3.81
N GLU A 29 8.38 -3.42 4.48
CA GLU A 29 8.70 -4.69 3.81
C GLU A 29 7.48 -5.25 3.06
N HIS A 30 6.27 -5.05 3.59
CA HIS A 30 5.04 -5.49 2.93
C HIS A 30 4.67 -4.61 1.73
N PHE A 31 5.14 -3.38 1.67
CA PHE A 31 5.06 -2.58 0.44
C PHE A 31 6.16 -2.94 -0.56
N GLY A 32 7.17 -3.68 -0.13
CA GLY A 32 8.29 -4.11 -0.94
C GLY A 32 8.36 -5.63 -1.09
N LYS A 33 9.50 -6.20 -0.69
CA LYS A 33 9.84 -7.60 -0.95
C LYS A 33 8.87 -8.64 -0.39
N ARG A 34 8.20 -8.33 0.72
CA ARG A 34 7.25 -9.26 1.33
C ARG A 34 5.85 -9.19 0.73
N ASN A 35 5.63 -8.30 -0.24
CA ASN A 35 4.33 -8.19 -0.86
C ASN A 35 4.00 -9.45 -1.65
N THR A 36 2.82 -10.00 -1.41
CA THR A 36 2.31 -11.17 -2.12
C THR A 36 0.87 -10.94 -2.54
N ARG A 37 0.43 -11.70 -3.54
CA ARG A 37 -0.98 -11.83 -3.85
C ARG A 37 -1.66 -12.67 -2.75
N PRO A 38 -3.00 -12.62 -2.66
CA PRO A 38 -3.71 -13.46 -1.69
C PRO A 38 -3.39 -14.96 -1.78
N ASP A 39 -2.97 -15.45 -2.95
CA ASP A 39 -2.55 -16.85 -3.13
C ASP A 39 -1.11 -17.12 -2.68
N GLY A 40 -0.41 -16.11 -2.18
CA GLY A 40 0.98 -16.23 -1.70
C GLY A 40 2.04 -15.99 -2.77
N THR A 41 1.66 -15.75 -4.01
CA THR A 41 2.62 -15.48 -5.09
C THR A 41 3.28 -14.13 -4.89
N PRO A 42 4.64 -14.03 -4.88
CA PRO A 42 5.31 -12.75 -4.77
C PRO A 42 5.01 -11.83 -5.94
N LEU A 43 4.79 -10.54 -5.65
CA LEU A 43 4.61 -9.53 -6.68
C LEU A 43 5.93 -8.93 -7.15
N GLN A 44 7.04 -9.28 -6.50
CA GLN A 44 8.37 -8.76 -6.86
C GLN A 44 8.42 -7.24 -6.78
N LEU A 45 7.76 -6.67 -5.76
CA LEU A 45 7.77 -5.24 -5.51
C LEU A 45 9.05 -4.81 -4.81
N LEU A 46 9.53 -3.63 -5.14
CA LEU A 46 10.62 -2.95 -4.48
C LEU A 46 10.17 -1.56 -4.08
N LEU A 47 10.63 -1.11 -2.91
CA LEU A 47 10.37 0.22 -2.40
C LEU A 47 11.69 0.87 -2.01
N GLU A 48 12.03 1.98 -2.67
CA GLU A 48 13.18 2.80 -2.28
C GLU A 48 12.74 3.73 -1.17
N VAL A 49 13.25 3.50 0.03
CA VAL A 49 12.73 4.09 1.29
C VAL A 49 13.32 5.47 1.50
N LYS A 50 12.85 6.45 0.73
CA LYS A 50 13.25 7.86 0.82
C LYS A 50 12.24 8.71 0.05
N PRO A 51 12.12 10.02 0.34
CA PRO A 51 11.28 10.90 -0.48
C PRO A 51 11.71 10.84 -1.95
N GLY A 52 10.76 10.68 -2.85
CA GLY A 52 11.03 10.53 -4.29
C GLY A 52 11.49 9.14 -4.67
N GLY A 53 11.65 8.22 -3.72
CA GLY A 53 12.02 6.84 -3.99
C GLY A 53 10.97 6.15 -4.83
N ARG A 54 11.39 5.19 -5.64
CA ARG A 54 10.48 4.47 -6.54
C ARG A 54 9.81 3.32 -5.80
N TRP A 55 8.58 3.07 -6.20
CA TRP A 55 7.80 1.90 -5.80
C TRP A 55 7.44 1.18 -7.10
N TYR A 56 8.00 0.00 -7.32
CA TYR A 56 7.90 -0.62 -8.63
C TYR A 56 8.00 -2.14 -8.55
N ARG A 57 7.47 -2.77 -9.58
CA ARG A 57 7.59 -4.20 -9.78
C ARG A 57 8.77 -4.48 -10.70
N ASP A 58 9.74 -5.25 -10.22
CA ASP A 58 10.94 -5.59 -10.97
C ASP A 58 10.89 -7.06 -11.38
N ARG A 59 10.81 -7.30 -12.68
CA ARG A 59 10.79 -8.64 -13.25
C ARG A 59 12.13 -9.02 -13.86
N GLY A 60 13.14 -8.16 -13.72
CA GLY A 60 14.47 -8.37 -14.26
C GLY A 60 14.62 -7.85 -15.69
N ASN A 61 15.87 -7.60 -16.08
CA ASN A 61 16.22 -7.19 -17.46
C ASN A 61 15.50 -5.92 -17.93
N GLY A 62 15.23 -4.99 -17.02
CA GLY A 62 14.53 -3.76 -17.38
C GLY A 62 13.03 -3.94 -17.61
N ILE A 63 12.50 -5.10 -17.28
CA ILE A 63 11.07 -5.40 -17.44
C ILE A 63 10.40 -5.22 -16.10
N GLY A 64 9.26 -4.51 -16.08
CA GLY A 64 8.53 -4.30 -14.86
C GLY A 64 7.45 -3.25 -15.00
N HIS A 65 6.98 -2.74 -13.86
CA HIS A 65 5.89 -1.77 -13.81
C HIS A 65 6.14 -0.77 -12.70
N LEU A 66 6.24 0.51 -13.04
CA LEU A 66 6.35 1.57 -12.03
C LEU A 66 4.97 1.78 -11.39
N TRP A 67 4.89 1.58 -10.08
CA TRP A 67 3.66 1.74 -9.32
C TRP A 67 3.53 3.13 -8.71
N GLY A 68 4.66 3.79 -8.45
CA GLY A 68 4.60 5.14 -7.89
C GLY A 68 5.91 5.57 -7.25
N PHE A 69 5.77 6.61 -6.41
CA PHE A 69 6.87 7.21 -5.70
C PHE A 69 6.50 7.43 -4.23
N VAL A 70 7.50 7.43 -3.38
CA VAL A 70 7.33 7.86 -1.99
C VAL A 70 7.16 9.37 -1.99
N GLN A 71 5.98 9.83 -1.57
CA GLN A 71 5.67 11.26 -1.47
C GLN A 71 6.05 11.81 -0.10
N VAL A 72 5.70 11.07 0.96
CA VAL A 72 6.02 11.43 2.34
C VAL A 72 6.45 10.18 3.09
N ILE A 73 7.51 10.29 3.87
CA ILE A 73 7.91 9.23 4.78
C ILE A 73 8.39 9.85 6.09
N LYS A 74 7.69 9.51 7.18
CA LYS A 74 7.97 10.00 8.53
C LYS A 74 7.86 8.85 9.53
N PRO A 75 8.92 8.04 9.67
CA PRO A 75 8.89 6.95 10.65
C PRO A 75 8.69 7.47 12.07
N PRO A 76 7.95 6.78 12.92
CA PRO A 76 7.24 5.52 12.66
C PRO A 76 5.75 5.72 12.37
N SER A 77 5.32 6.89 11.88
CA SER A 77 3.90 7.27 11.90
C SER A 77 3.23 7.47 10.54
N LEU A 78 3.99 7.72 9.46
CA LEU A 78 3.36 8.13 8.20
C LEU A 78 4.13 7.66 6.99
N LEU A 79 3.41 7.09 6.02
CA LEU A 79 3.88 6.82 4.67
C LEU A 79 2.81 7.26 3.67
N GLU A 80 3.20 8.06 2.67
CA GLU A 80 2.32 8.40 1.56
C GLU A 80 3.00 8.05 0.24
N LEU A 81 2.26 7.36 -0.62
CA LEU A 81 2.71 6.94 -1.95
C LEU A 81 1.77 7.51 -3.01
N SER A 82 2.31 7.89 -4.16
CA SER A 82 1.53 8.41 -5.29
C SER A 82 1.97 7.77 -6.58
N GLY A 83 1.02 7.42 -7.46
CA GLY A 83 1.33 6.91 -8.78
C GLY A 83 0.23 6.06 -9.39
N PRO A 84 0.53 5.40 -10.52
CA PRO A 84 -0.46 4.60 -11.23
C PRO A 84 -0.77 3.26 -10.57
N MET A 85 0.08 2.78 -9.67
CA MET A 85 0.01 1.44 -9.09
C MET A 85 0.00 0.36 -10.19
N PHE A 86 -0.82 -0.68 -10.02
CA PHE A 86 -0.99 -1.74 -11.02
C PHE A 86 -1.94 -1.36 -12.16
N MET A 87 -2.43 -0.12 -12.15
CA MET A 87 -3.42 0.34 -13.11
C MET A 87 -2.77 0.78 -14.41
N SER A 88 -2.90 -0.05 -15.44
CA SER A 88 -2.35 0.22 -16.78
C SER A 88 -3.35 1.00 -17.63
N TYR A 89 -3.98 2.01 -17.05
CA TYR A 89 -4.96 2.88 -17.67
C TYR A 89 -4.89 4.27 -17.00
N PRO A 90 -5.54 5.30 -17.55
CA PRO A 90 -5.44 6.66 -16.97
C PRO A 90 -6.07 6.77 -15.58
N ALA A 91 -5.26 6.59 -14.55
CA ALA A 91 -5.67 6.76 -13.17
C ALA A 91 -4.48 7.17 -12.32
N ASN A 92 -4.74 7.99 -11.32
CA ASN A 92 -3.74 8.41 -10.35
C ASN A 92 -4.17 7.99 -8.97
N ASN A 93 -3.25 7.40 -8.21
CA ASN A 93 -3.53 6.85 -6.89
C ASN A 93 -2.75 7.62 -5.83
N HIS A 94 -3.34 7.73 -4.66
CA HIS A 94 -2.69 8.21 -3.45
C HIS A 94 -2.99 7.23 -2.32
N ILE A 95 -1.94 6.70 -1.70
CA ILE A 95 -2.05 5.80 -0.57
C ILE A 95 -1.46 6.50 0.65
N GLU A 96 -2.24 6.60 1.72
CA GLU A 96 -1.80 7.16 2.98
C GLU A 96 -1.88 6.06 4.04
N VAL A 97 -0.77 5.83 4.74
CA VAL A 97 -0.72 4.87 5.84
C VAL A 97 -0.27 5.60 7.08
N LYS A 98 -1.16 5.67 8.07
CA LYS A 98 -0.88 6.27 9.38
C LYS A 98 -0.77 5.17 10.42
N ILE A 99 0.21 5.31 11.30
CA ILE A 99 0.36 4.42 12.45
C ILE A 99 0.26 5.26 13.70
N ASP A 100 -0.77 4.98 14.49
CA ASP A 100 -1.00 5.65 15.77
C ASP A 100 -0.68 4.69 16.91
N GLU A 101 -0.06 5.21 17.96
CA GLU A 101 0.13 4.45 19.19
C GLU A 101 -1.20 4.38 19.94
N ILE A 102 -1.56 3.17 20.34
CA ILE A 102 -2.75 2.92 21.14
C ILE A 102 -2.35 2.15 22.40
N SER A 103 -3.27 2.02 23.35
CA SER A 103 -3.03 1.20 24.54
C SER A 103 -2.78 -0.25 24.11
N GLY A 104 -1.58 -0.76 24.41
CA GLY A 104 -1.19 -2.14 24.10
C GLY A 104 -0.66 -2.35 22.68
N GLY A 105 -0.42 -1.29 21.90
CA GLY A 105 0.11 -1.50 20.57
C GLY A 105 -0.04 -0.34 19.61
N SER A 106 -0.38 -0.66 18.38
CA SER A 106 -0.51 0.29 17.28
C SER A 106 -1.81 0.10 16.53
N LYS A 107 -2.28 1.17 15.89
CA LYS A 107 -3.37 1.12 14.93
C LYS A 107 -2.87 1.63 13.59
N ILE A 108 -2.96 0.81 12.56
CA ILE A 108 -2.69 1.23 11.19
C ILE A 108 -4.02 1.66 10.56
N THR A 109 -4.03 2.86 9.97
CA THR A 109 -5.12 3.32 9.12
C THR A 109 -4.58 3.54 7.72
N LEU A 110 -5.12 2.81 6.76
CA LEU A 110 -4.74 2.91 5.36
C LEU A 110 -5.89 3.52 4.58
N ARG A 111 -5.59 4.57 3.83
CA ARG A 111 -6.55 5.17 2.91
C ARG A 111 -6.00 5.16 1.49
N HIS A 112 -6.72 4.52 0.61
CA HIS A 112 -6.38 4.47 -0.81
C HIS A 112 -7.44 5.23 -1.59
N ARG A 113 -7.03 6.31 -2.22
CA ARG A 113 -7.86 7.12 -3.11
C ARG A 113 -7.29 7.08 -4.52
N ALA A 114 -8.17 7.06 -5.50
CA ALA A 114 -7.76 7.14 -6.90
C ALA A 114 -8.71 8.03 -7.68
N LEU A 115 -8.18 8.67 -8.70
CA LEU A 115 -8.94 9.49 -9.62
C LEU A 115 -8.57 9.08 -11.04
N GLY A 116 -9.58 8.79 -11.86
CA GLY A 116 -9.37 8.44 -13.25
C GLY A 116 -10.36 7.37 -13.72
N MET A 117 -9.98 6.67 -14.77
CA MET A 117 -10.84 5.67 -15.41
C MET A 117 -10.67 4.32 -14.71
N ILE A 118 -11.32 4.18 -13.54
CA ILE A 118 -11.15 3.01 -12.69
C ILE A 118 -11.82 1.77 -13.29
N ASP A 119 -11.03 0.72 -13.50
CA ASP A 119 -11.56 -0.57 -13.95
C ASP A 119 -12.45 -1.17 -12.86
N PRO A 120 -13.70 -1.60 -13.20
CA PRO A 120 -14.60 -2.17 -12.20
C PRO A 120 -14.04 -3.38 -11.45
N GLU A 121 -13.24 -4.22 -12.11
CA GLU A 121 -12.62 -5.37 -11.45
C GLU A 121 -11.64 -4.92 -10.37
N HIS A 122 -10.82 -3.91 -10.65
CA HIS A 122 -9.89 -3.36 -9.67
C HIS A 122 -10.64 -2.71 -8.51
N ARG A 123 -11.71 -2.00 -8.80
CA ARG A 123 -12.54 -1.39 -7.77
C ARG A 123 -13.04 -2.44 -6.77
N ASN A 124 -13.44 -3.59 -7.27
CA ASN A 124 -13.97 -4.67 -6.42
C ASN A 124 -12.88 -5.42 -5.66
N SER A 125 -11.66 -5.55 -6.22
CA SER A 125 -10.59 -6.38 -5.65
C SER A 125 -9.65 -5.62 -4.72
N VAL A 126 -9.62 -4.29 -4.79
CA VAL A 126 -8.68 -3.45 -4.01
C VAL A 126 -8.84 -3.67 -2.51
N THR A 127 -10.07 -3.74 -2.03
CA THR A 127 -10.35 -3.93 -0.61
C THR A 127 -9.75 -5.23 -0.10
N THR A 128 -9.95 -6.34 -0.84
CA THR A 128 -9.39 -7.65 -0.49
C THR A 128 -7.87 -7.62 -0.47
N GLY A 129 -7.26 -6.95 -1.44
CA GLY A 129 -5.81 -6.82 -1.50
C GLY A 129 -5.24 -6.10 -0.28
N TRP A 130 -5.84 -5.00 0.13
CA TRP A 130 -5.40 -4.27 1.31
C TRP A 130 -5.61 -5.06 2.61
N GLN A 131 -6.75 -5.77 2.72
CA GLN A 131 -6.99 -6.64 3.87
C GLN A 131 -5.93 -7.72 3.99
N HIS A 132 -5.54 -8.33 2.89
CA HIS A 132 -4.49 -9.34 2.85
C HIS A 132 -3.15 -8.75 3.35
N MET A 133 -2.77 -7.57 2.86
CA MET A 133 -1.54 -6.91 3.28
C MET A 133 -1.56 -6.58 4.77
N LEU A 134 -2.62 -5.96 5.27
CA LEU A 134 -2.73 -5.57 6.68
C LEU A 134 -2.67 -6.80 7.59
N SER A 135 -3.32 -7.89 7.21
CA SER A 135 -3.27 -9.14 7.97
C SER A 135 -1.85 -9.71 8.00
N GLY A 136 -1.13 -9.65 6.88
CA GLY A 136 0.26 -10.09 6.82
C GLY A 136 1.18 -9.27 7.72
N ILE A 137 0.99 -7.96 7.75
CA ILE A 137 1.75 -7.08 8.65
C ILE A 137 1.49 -7.45 10.10
N LYS A 138 0.22 -7.64 10.47
CA LYS A 138 -0.16 -8.02 11.83
C LYS A 138 0.48 -9.35 12.23
N GLU A 139 0.40 -10.34 11.37
CA GLU A 139 0.97 -11.66 11.59
C GLU A 139 2.48 -11.58 11.83
N ASP A 140 3.20 -10.79 11.04
CA ASP A 140 4.65 -10.65 11.16
C ASP A 140 5.06 -9.82 12.38
N CYS A 141 4.19 -8.96 12.92
CA CYS A 141 4.48 -8.14 14.09
C CYS A 141 4.16 -8.85 15.39
N GLU A 142 3.23 -9.77 15.38
CA GLU A 142 2.77 -10.54 16.55
C GLU A 142 3.31 -11.97 16.52
#